data_9dcdd6254e10d698396aa6fb3fc418f0
#
_entry.id   9dcdd6254e10d698396aa6fb3fc418f0
#
_cell.length_a   1.000
_cell.length_b   1.000
_cell.length_c   1.000
_cell.angle_alpha   90.00
_cell.angle_beta   90.00
_cell.angle_gamma   90.00
#
_symmetry.space_group_name_H-M   'P 1'
#
loop_
_entity.id
_entity.type
_entity.pdbx_description
1 polymer ?
#
loop_
_entity_poly.entity_id
_entity_poly.type
_entity_poly.pdbx_seq_one_letter_code
_entity_poly.pdbx_strand_id
1 'polypeptide(L)'
;KIGFSGFSDLKIEIAKEDFSQKKEHPTSVKYYDEIANNLTEALYSTIRLLDEEKLNEAIKMITQSKNIYIFGVGSSGNTSLDLENMFLRVGVQAKAVLDPHFQSQVASLLTVNDLVIIFSLSGKTKDTYDSLKIAKKNGAKIIAITNYIHSPIGKSADLVLQTAIEEFLNGGSLDGKISQLYICDLLVHGYEQNNNIDSVELREKVLRSIIDKSID
;
A
#
# COMPACT_ATOMS: atom_id res chain seq x y z
N LYS A 1 -10.24 -13.72 -34.69
CA LYS A 1 -9.64 -14.26 -33.44
C LYS A 1 -8.17 -13.94 -33.51
N ILE A 2 -7.68 -13.11 -32.60
CA ILE A 2 -6.29 -12.56 -32.58
C ILE A 2 -5.33 -13.54 -31.84
N GLY A 3 -5.55 -14.85 -31.90
CA GLY A 3 -4.59 -15.86 -31.37
C GLY A 3 -4.37 -15.90 -29.85
N PHE A 4 -5.01 -15.03 -29.06
CA PHE A 4 -4.87 -14.98 -27.59
C PHE A 4 -6.08 -15.60 -26.90
N SER A 5 -5.85 -16.30 -25.78
CA SER A 5 -6.91 -16.96 -25.01
C SER A 5 -7.77 -15.95 -24.23
N GLY A 6 -7.28 -14.71 -24.06
CA GLY A 6 -7.97 -13.62 -23.38
C GLY A 6 -7.16 -12.33 -23.29
N PHE A 7 -7.77 -11.30 -22.71
CA PHE A 7 -7.14 -9.97 -22.56
C PHE A 7 -5.88 -10.02 -21.69
N SER A 8 -5.80 -10.94 -20.75
CA SER A 8 -4.60 -11.15 -19.92
C SER A 8 -3.43 -11.68 -20.72
N ASP A 9 -3.67 -12.63 -21.62
CA ASP A 9 -2.65 -13.16 -22.53
C ASP A 9 -2.10 -12.08 -23.47
N LEU A 10 -3.00 -11.27 -24.05
CA LEU A 10 -2.61 -10.16 -24.91
C LEU A 10 -1.71 -9.16 -24.14
N LYS A 11 -2.06 -8.83 -22.91
CA LYS A 11 -1.21 -7.95 -22.07
C LYS A 11 0.17 -8.54 -21.82
N ILE A 12 0.24 -9.82 -21.52
CA ILE A 12 1.53 -10.51 -21.27
C ILE A 12 2.40 -10.46 -22.54
N GLU A 13 1.83 -10.68 -23.72
CA GLU A 13 2.61 -10.64 -24.97
C GLU A 13 3.06 -9.24 -25.34
N ILE A 14 2.19 -8.22 -25.25
CA ILE A 14 2.60 -6.82 -25.46
C ILE A 14 3.77 -6.45 -24.57
N ALA A 15 3.68 -6.85 -23.35
CA ALA A 15 4.70 -6.54 -22.38
C ALA A 15 6.00 -7.31 -22.55
N LYS A 16 5.98 -8.55 -23.06
CA LYS A 16 7.19 -9.26 -23.51
C LYS A 16 7.86 -8.54 -24.68
N GLU A 17 7.08 -8.02 -25.63
CA GLU A 17 7.60 -7.25 -26.77
C GLU A 17 8.29 -5.97 -26.28
N ASP A 18 7.65 -5.19 -25.41
CA ASP A 18 8.24 -3.97 -24.83
C ASP A 18 9.51 -4.28 -24.05
N PHE A 19 9.53 -5.36 -23.28
CA PHE A 19 10.71 -5.78 -22.53
C PHE A 19 11.85 -6.25 -23.43
N SER A 20 11.53 -6.90 -24.53
CA SER A 20 12.51 -7.35 -25.52
C SER A 20 13.12 -6.17 -26.29
N GLN A 21 12.31 -5.19 -26.68
CA GLN A 21 12.78 -3.97 -27.37
C GLN A 21 13.69 -3.11 -26.47
N LYS A 22 13.37 -2.99 -25.17
CA LYS A 22 14.23 -2.31 -24.21
C LYS A 22 15.61 -2.98 -24.04
N LYS A 23 15.71 -4.31 -24.24
CA LYS A 23 16.99 -5.04 -24.17
C LYS A 23 17.89 -4.82 -25.39
N GLU A 24 17.35 -4.47 -26.53
CA GLU A 24 18.10 -4.30 -27.78
C GLU A 24 18.77 -2.92 -27.92
N HIS A 25 18.44 -1.97 -27.07
CA HIS A 25 19.15 -0.69 -27.03
C HIS A 25 20.30 -0.76 -26.01
N PRO A 26 21.57 -0.77 -26.46
CA PRO A 26 22.72 -0.62 -25.57
C PRO A 26 22.69 0.83 -25.02
N THR A 27 21.99 1.03 -23.94
CA THR A 27 22.05 2.30 -23.22
C THR A 27 23.42 2.37 -22.55
N SER A 28 24.13 3.47 -22.76
CA SER A 28 25.34 3.85 -21.99
C SER A 28 25.03 4.06 -20.49
N VAL A 29 23.79 3.94 -20.10
CA VAL A 29 23.28 4.07 -18.73
C VAL A 29 23.54 2.77 -17.97
N LYS A 30 24.20 2.88 -16.84
CA LYS A 30 24.46 1.71 -15.97
C LYS A 30 23.14 1.24 -15.34
N TYR A 31 22.95 -0.08 -15.22
CA TYR A 31 21.71 -0.68 -14.73
C TYR A 31 21.24 -0.13 -13.36
N TYR A 32 22.18 0.27 -12.49
CA TYR A 32 21.85 0.82 -11.20
C TYR A 32 21.31 2.26 -11.28
N ASP A 33 21.75 3.04 -12.27
CA ASP A 33 21.19 4.37 -12.54
C ASP A 33 19.76 4.23 -13.11
N GLU A 34 19.54 3.23 -13.96
CA GLU A 34 18.19 2.92 -14.48
C GLU A 34 17.23 2.53 -13.32
N ILE A 35 17.67 1.64 -12.42
CA ILE A 35 16.88 1.28 -11.24
C ILE A 35 16.57 2.51 -10.39
N ALA A 36 17.57 3.35 -10.10
CA ALA A 36 17.37 4.55 -9.30
C ALA A 36 16.37 5.53 -9.96
N ASN A 37 16.46 5.69 -11.28
CA ASN A 37 15.54 6.54 -12.05
C ASN A 37 14.10 6.00 -11.99
N ASN A 38 13.90 4.68 -12.14
CA ASN A 38 12.58 4.07 -12.08
C ASN A 38 11.94 4.26 -10.69
N LEU A 39 12.69 4.02 -9.62
CA LEU A 39 12.21 4.25 -8.25
C LEU A 39 11.85 5.73 -8.00
N THR A 40 12.69 6.64 -8.50
CA THR A 40 12.48 8.09 -8.39
C THR A 40 11.22 8.51 -9.16
N GLU A 41 11.03 8.00 -10.36
CA GLU A 41 9.86 8.32 -11.19
C GLU A 41 8.57 7.77 -10.56
N ALA A 42 8.59 6.55 -10.02
CA ALA A 42 7.44 5.98 -9.30
C ALA A 42 7.03 6.87 -8.11
N LEU A 43 8.02 7.39 -7.36
CA LEU A 43 7.78 8.30 -6.25
C LEU A 43 7.16 9.62 -6.74
N TYR A 44 7.78 10.30 -7.72
CA TYR A 44 7.26 11.56 -8.24
C TYR A 44 5.90 11.41 -8.93
N SER A 45 5.66 10.31 -9.62
CA SER A 45 4.35 10.01 -10.22
C SER A 45 3.26 9.83 -9.15
N THR A 46 3.60 9.22 -8.02
CA THR A 46 2.69 9.12 -6.87
C THR A 46 2.43 10.50 -6.25
N ILE A 47 3.47 11.32 -6.07
CA ILE A 47 3.34 12.70 -5.55
C ILE A 47 2.38 13.53 -6.41
N ARG A 48 2.47 13.43 -7.74
CA ARG A 48 1.58 14.15 -8.68
C ARG A 48 0.11 13.75 -8.57
N LEU A 49 -0.19 12.56 -8.04
CA LEU A 49 -1.56 12.06 -7.83
C LEU A 49 -2.08 12.30 -6.41
N LEU A 50 -1.25 12.83 -5.53
CA LEU A 50 -1.66 13.11 -4.16
C LEU A 50 -2.73 14.20 -4.13
N ASP A 51 -3.75 13.91 -3.34
CA ASP A 51 -4.84 14.82 -3.02
C ASP A 51 -4.78 15.07 -1.50
N GLU A 52 -4.47 16.30 -1.14
CA GLU A 52 -4.29 16.68 0.27
C GLU A 52 -5.59 16.51 1.08
N GLU A 53 -6.75 16.77 0.48
CA GLU A 53 -8.03 16.60 1.16
C GLU A 53 -8.28 15.12 1.49
N LYS A 54 -7.98 14.23 0.55
CA LYS A 54 -8.09 12.78 0.77
C LYS A 54 -7.09 12.28 1.79
N LEU A 55 -5.86 12.80 1.78
CA LEU A 55 -4.87 12.45 2.78
C LEU A 55 -5.33 12.85 4.18
N ASN A 56 -5.83 14.07 4.34
CA ASN A 56 -6.37 14.57 5.60
C ASN A 56 -7.61 13.77 6.05
N GLU A 57 -8.48 13.37 5.12
CA GLU A 57 -9.60 12.49 5.42
C GLU A 57 -9.15 11.11 5.90
N ALA A 58 -8.12 10.52 5.25
CA ALA A 58 -7.53 9.25 5.68
C ALA A 58 -7.00 9.34 7.12
N ILE A 59 -6.26 10.39 7.43
CA ILE A 59 -5.71 10.63 8.76
C ILE A 59 -6.83 10.77 9.80
N LYS A 60 -7.90 11.48 9.46
CA LYS A 60 -9.08 11.61 10.32
C LYS A 60 -9.75 10.24 10.56
N MET A 61 -9.89 9.42 9.53
CA MET A 61 -10.43 8.06 9.66
C MET A 61 -9.56 7.21 10.59
N ILE A 62 -8.23 7.30 10.49
CA ILE A 62 -7.28 6.61 11.38
C ILE A 62 -7.48 7.07 12.83
N THR A 63 -7.53 8.38 13.06
CA THR A 63 -7.69 8.98 14.40
C THR A 63 -9.01 8.58 15.07
N GLN A 64 -10.08 8.45 14.30
CA GLN A 64 -11.42 8.16 14.82
C GLN A 64 -11.72 6.66 15.00
N SER A 65 -10.90 5.80 14.46
CA SER A 65 -11.15 4.36 14.49
C SER A 65 -10.71 3.73 15.80
N LYS A 66 -11.52 2.79 16.28
CA LYS A 66 -11.21 2.03 17.50
C LYS A 66 -10.17 0.96 17.26
N ASN A 67 -10.32 0.23 16.15
CA ASN A 67 -9.35 -0.79 15.72
C ASN A 67 -9.00 -0.55 14.25
N ILE A 68 -7.75 -0.79 13.92
CA ILE A 68 -7.22 -0.64 12.55
C ILE A 68 -6.66 -1.98 12.10
N TYR A 69 -7.15 -2.46 10.98
CA TYR A 69 -6.62 -3.66 10.33
C TYR A 69 -6.03 -3.27 8.97
N ILE A 70 -4.92 -3.92 8.62
CA ILE A 70 -4.21 -3.62 7.37
C ILE A 70 -4.17 -4.90 6.55
N PHE A 71 -4.85 -4.92 5.42
CA PHE A 71 -4.96 -6.09 4.56
C PHE A 71 -4.05 -5.95 3.34
N GLY A 72 -3.31 -6.98 3.04
CA GLY A 72 -2.50 -7.11 1.84
C GLY A 72 -2.02 -8.55 1.69
N VAL A 73 -1.70 -8.95 0.48
CA VAL A 73 -1.13 -10.27 0.17
C VAL A 73 0.14 -10.13 -0.66
N GLY A 74 1.07 -11.07 -0.55
CA GLY A 74 2.34 -11.04 -1.26
C GLY A 74 3.16 -9.79 -0.88
N SER A 75 3.67 -9.06 -1.87
CA SER A 75 4.45 -7.84 -1.67
C SER A 75 3.65 -6.76 -0.95
N SER A 76 2.36 -6.59 -1.24
CA SER A 76 1.47 -5.67 -0.51
C SER A 76 1.26 -6.08 0.95
N GLY A 77 1.31 -7.38 1.26
CA GLY A 77 1.31 -7.88 2.63
C GLY A 77 2.54 -7.43 3.42
N ASN A 78 3.72 -7.45 2.79
CA ASN A 78 4.94 -6.93 3.42
C ASN A 78 4.79 -5.43 3.74
N THR A 79 4.23 -4.63 2.83
CA THR A 79 3.95 -3.21 3.11
C THR A 79 2.93 -3.03 4.24
N SER A 80 1.97 -3.95 4.37
CA SER A 80 1.04 -3.94 5.51
C SER A 80 1.75 -4.11 6.85
N LEU A 81 2.76 -4.98 6.92
CA LEU A 81 3.63 -5.13 8.11
C LEU A 81 4.49 -3.89 8.35
N ASP A 82 5.02 -3.30 7.29
CA ASP A 82 5.80 -2.07 7.40
C ASP A 82 4.94 -0.96 8.04
N LEU A 83 3.69 -0.77 7.58
CA LEU A 83 2.77 0.22 8.16
C LEU A 83 2.38 -0.10 9.61
N GLU A 84 2.11 -1.37 9.96
CA GLU A 84 1.87 -1.80 11.34
C GLU A 84 3.03 -1.37 12.26
N ASN A 85 4.28 -1.64 11.83
CA ASN A 85 5.47 -1.28 12.57
C ASN A 85 5.68 0.25 12.68
N MET A 86 5.35 0.99 11.62
CA MET A 86 5.43 2.44 11.63
C MET A 86 4.40 3.06 12.58
N PHE A 87 3.17 2.57 12.57
CA PHE A 87 2.11 2.98 13.47
C PHE A 87 2.42 2.71 14.94
N LEU A 88 3.03 1.57 15.25
CA LEU A 88 3.43 1.23 16.61
C LEU A 88 4.37 2.30 17.22
N ARG A 89 5.27 2.88 16.40
CA ARG A 89 6.24 3.90 16.85
C ARG A 89 5.59 5.24 17.23
N VAL A 90 4.36 5.47 16.79
CA VAL A 90 3.59 6.68 17.08
C VAL A 90 2.37 6.38 17.96
N GLY A 91 2.35 5.20 18.58
CA GLY A 91 1.33 4.79 19.55
C GLY A 91 0.00 4.34 18.94
N VAL A 92 -0.09 4.19 17.62
CA VAL A 92 -1.27 3.64 16.94
C VAL A 92 -1.20 2.12 16.96
N GLN A 93 -2.25 1.49 17.50
CA GLN A 93 -2.38 0.04 17.45
C GLN A 93 -3.11 -0.38 16.18
N ALA A 94 -2.39 -0.99 15.27
CA ALA A 94 -2.91 -1.54 14.05
C ALA A 94 -2.46 -3.00 13.90
N LYS A 95 -3.20 -3.79 13.10
CA LYS A 95 -2.90 -5.21 12.89
C LYS A 95 -2.85 -5.53 11.40
N ALA A 96 -1.67 -5.93 10.91
CA ALA A 96 -1.52 -6.45 9.56
C ALA A 96 -2.07 -7.90 9.48
N VAL A 97 -2.85 -8.18 8.45
CA VAL A 97 -3.44 -9.49 8.18
C VAL A 97 -3.14 -9.87 6.74
N LEU A 98 -2.20 -10.81 6.57
CA LEU A 98 -1.65 -11.19 5.27
C LEU A 98 -2.33 -12.39 4.65
N ASP A 99 -2.76 -13.32 5.50
CA ASP A 99 -3.45 -14.54 5.06
C ASP A 99 -4.90 -14.24 4.65
N PRO A 100 -5.34 -14.61 3.43
CA PRO A 100 -6.69 -14.32 2.94
C PRO A 100 -7.82 -14.92 3.78
N HIS A 101 -7.61 -16.10 4.36
CA HIS A 101 -8.61 -16.72 5.22
C HIS A 101 -8.77 -15.93 6.53
N PHE A 102 -7.64 -15.50 7.11
CA PHE A 102 -7.68 -14.63 8.29
C PHE A 102 -8.27 -13.25 7.97
N GLN A 103 -7.99 -12.67 6.79
CA GLN A 103 -8.64 -11.43 6.35
C GLN A 103 -10.16 -11.58 6.39
N SER A 104 -10.70 -12.67 5.83
CA SER A 104 -12.15 -12.93 5.82
C SER A 104 -12.71 -13.14 7.21
N GLN A 105 -11.99 -13.86 8.09
CA GLN A 105 -12.41 -14.07 9.49
C GLN A 105 -12.44 -12.73 10.26
N VAL A 106 -11.37 -11.93 10.17
CA VAL A 106 -11.33 -10.60 10.78
C VAL A 106 -12.45 -9.72 10.24
N ALA A 107 -12.60 -9.66 8.90
CA ALA A 107 -13.63 -8.86 8.25
C ALA A 107 -15.05 -9.20 8.73
N SER A 108 -15.31 -10.47 9.09
CA SER A 108 -16.61 -10.92 9.57
C SER A 108 -16.98 -10.40 10.98
N LEU A 109 -15.99 -9.97 11.75
CA LEU A 109 -16.14 -9.50 13.14
C LEU A 109 -16.06 -7.98 13.27
N LEU A 110 -15.76 -7.27 12.17
CA LEU A 110 -15.65 -5.81 12.18
C LEU A 110 -16.99 -5.11 12.39
N THR A 111 -16.92 -3.88 12.84
CA THR A 111 -18.04 -3.00 13.13
C THR A 111 -17.86 -1.62 12.51
N VAL A 112 -18.82 -0.73 12.69
CA VAL A 112 -18.77 0.67 12.22
C VAL A 112 -17.65 1.51 12.87
N ASN A 113 -17.05 1.00 13.96
CA ASN A 113 -15.95 1.67 14.66
C ASN A 113 -14.57 1.23 14.17
N ASP A 114 -14.53 0.33 13.20
CA ASP A 114 -13.29 -0.27 12.74
C ASP A 114 -12.90 0.25 11.35
N LEU A 115 -11.59 0.32 11.11
CA LEU A 115 -10.99 0.74 9.83
C LEU A 115 -10.21 -0.41 9.23
N VAL A 116 -10.37 -0.62 7.93
CA VAL A 116 -9.50 -1.48 7.14
C VAL A 116 -8.73 -0.63 6.15
N ILE A 117 -7.40 -0.70 6.21
CA ILE A 117 -6.49 -0.14 5.21
C ILE A 117 -6.08 -1.29 4.29
N ILE A 118 -6.30 -1.15 2.99
CA ILE A 118 -6.05 -2.20 2.00
C ILE A 118 -4.94 -1.79 1.06
N PHE A 119 -3.87 -2.58 1.03
CA PHE A 119 -2.84 -2.48 0.00
C PHE A 119 -3.13 -3.48 -1.12
N SER A 120 -3.40 -2.98 -2.31
CA SER A 120 -3.57 -3.79 -3.51
C SER A 120 -3.17 -3.01 -4.75
N LEU A 121 -1.97 -3.22 -5.25
CA LEU A 121 -1.41 -2.45 -6.36
C LEU A 121 -2.33 -2.46 -7.58
N SER A 122 -2.78 -3.64 -8.01
CA SER A 122 -3.73 -3.80 -9.12
C SER A 122 -5.18 -3.46 -8.76
N GLY A 123 -5.51 -3.42 -7.47
CA GLY A 123 -6.89 -3.28 -7.00
C GLY A 123 -7.82 -4.45 -7.40
N LYS A 124 -7.26 -5.59 -7.84
CA LYS A 124 -7.99 -6.75 -8.39
C LYS A 124 -7.75 -8.05 -7.67
N THR A 125 -7.02 -8.05 -6.55
CA THR A 125 -6.77 -9.25 -5.75
C THR A 125 -8.08 -9.77 -5.21
N LYS A 126 -8.52 -10.93 -5.73
CA LYS A 126 -9.85 -11.48 -5.46
C LYS A 126 -10.10 -11.70 -3.97
N ASP A 127 -9.20 -12.35 -3.29
CA ASP A 127 -9.37 -12.71 -1.88
C ASP A 127 -9.49 -11.46 -0.99
N THR A 128 -8.63 -10.45 -1.23
CA THR A 128 -8.70 -9.17 -0.52
C THR A 128 -9.99 -8.41 -0.85
N TYR A 129 -10.46 -8.48 -2.10
CA TYR A 129 -11.74 -7.88 -2.50
C TYR A 129 -12.93 -8.57 -1.82
N ASP A 130 -12.91 -9.89 -1.69
CA ASP A 130 -13.96 -10.64 -1.00
C ASP A 130 -14.00 -10.28 0.50
N SER A 131 -12.84 -10.15 1.14
CA SER A 131 -12.72 -9.68 2.52
C SER A 131 -13.18 -8.24 2.71
N LEU A 132 -12.87 -7.35 1.76
CA LEU A 132 -13.39 -5.97 1.73
C LEU A 132 -14.92 -5.95 1.75
N LYS A 133 -15.58 -6.76 0.90
CA LYS A 133 -17.05 -6.82 0.85
C LYS A 133 -17.65 -7.24 2.19
N ILE A 134 -17.03 -8.20 2.86
CA ILE A 134 -17.46 -8.65 4.19
C ILE A 134 -17.32 -7.50 5.20
N ALA A 135 -16.15 -6.86 5.26
CA ALA A 135 -15.88 -5.74 6.16
C ALA A 135 -16.89 -4.59 5.95
N LYS A 136 -17.12 -4.23 4.70
CA LYS A 136 -18.05 -3.16 4.33
C LYS A 136 -19.50 -3.50 4.68
N LYS A 137 -19.94 -4.75 4.50
CA LYS A 137 -21.26 -5.23 4.91
C LYS A 137 -21.48 -5.08 6.42
N ASN A 138 -20.41 -5.21 7.22
CA ASN A 138 -20.44 -5.04 8.66
C ASN A 138 -20.27 -3.58 9.10
N GLY A 139 -20.16 -2.63 8.16
CA GLY A 139 -20.12 -1.20 8.41
C GLY A 139 -18.72 -0.63 8.64
N ALA A 140 -17.66 -1.45 8.58
CA ALA A 140 -16.29 -0.96 8.70
C ALA A 140 -15.95 0.03 7.57
N LYS A 141 -15.13 1.03 7.90
CA LYS A 141 -14.60 1.98 6.92
C LYS A 141 -13.41 1.38 6.18
N ILE A 142 -13.28 1.75 4.90
CA ILE A 142 -12.25 1.18 4.02
C ILE A 142 -11.43 2.29 3.37
N ILE A 143 -10.11 2.26 3.60
CA ILE A 143 -9.14 3.03 2.82
C ILE A 143 -8.43 2.06 1.88
N ALA A 144 -8.40 2.33 0.59
CA ALA A 144 -7.63 1.56 -0.39
C ALA A 144 -6.40 2.33 -0.87
N ILE A 145 -5.27 1.66 -0.91
CA ILE A 145 -4.01 2.15 -1.49
C ILE A 145 -3.74 1.32 -2.73
N THR A 146 -3.94 1.92 -3.91
CA THR A 146 -3.93 1.21 -5.20
C THR A 146 -3.53 2.13 -6.35
N ASN A 147 -2.98 1.57 -7.43
CA ASN A 147 -2.72 2.33 -8.66
C ASN A 147 -4.01 2.64 -9.44
N TYR A 148 -5.06 1.85 -9.27
CA TYR A 148 -6.24 1.89 -10.13
C TYR A 148 -7.50 2.21 -9.34
N ILE A 149 -7.86 3.50 -9.30
CA ILE A 149 -9.05 4.00 -8.59
C ILE A 149 -10.35 3.37 -9.11
N HIS A 150 -10.38 2.99 -10.39
CA HIS A 150 -11.55 2.35 -11.03
C HIS A 150 -11.54 0.82 -10.94
N SER A 151 -10.59 0.23 -10.22
CA SER A 151 -10.55 -1.21 -9.94
C SER A 151 -11.71 -1.63 -9.02
N PRO A 152 -12.00 -2.94 -8.90
CA PRO A 152 -13.02 -3.44 -7.97
C PRO A 152 -12.79 -2.97 -6.52
N ILE A 153 -11.54 -3.03 -6.02
CA ILE A 153 -11.19 -2.57 -4.66
C ILE A 153 -11.33 -1.05 -4.58
N GLY A 154 -10.79 -0.29 -5.54
CA GLY A 154 -10.87 1.17 -5.55
C GLY A 154 -12.30 1.70 -5.55
N LYS A 155 -13.19 1.13 -6.39
CA LYS A 155 -14.61 1.52 -6.45
C LYS A 155 -15.41 1.15 -5.20
N SER A 156 -14.96 0.17 -4.44
CA SER A 156 -15.66 -0.31 -3.26
C SER A 156 -15.16 0.31 -1.97
N ALA A 157 -13.99 0.93 -1.98
CA ALA A 157 -13.45 1.65 -0.81
C ALA A 157 -14.24 2.93 -0.53
N ASP A 158 -14.20 3.40 0.72
CA ASP A 158 -14.76 4.68 1.11
C ASP A 158 -13.81 5.82 0.75
N LEU A 159 -12.51 5.54 0.78
CA LEU A 159 -11.45 6.46 0.39
C LEU A 159 -10.35 5.74 -0.39
N VAL A 160 -9.78 6.41 -1.39
CA VAL A 160 -8.67 5.87 -2.18
C VAL A 160 -7.50 6.84 -2.17
N LEU A 161 -6.35 6.37 -1.71
CA LEU A 161 -5.05 6.99 -1.90
C LEU A 161 -4.37 6.32 -3.09
N GLN A 162 -4.19 7.09 -4.16
CA GLN A 162 -3.69 6.55 -5.41
C GLN A 162 -2.16 6.54 -5.41
N THR A 163 -1.58 5.39 -5.80
CA THR A 163 -0.17 5.27 -6.17
C THR A 163 -0.02 5.25 -7.69
N ALA A 164 1.17 5.54 -8.20
CA ALA A 164 1.49 5.41 -9.61
C ALA A 164 2.72 4.53 -9.79
N ILE A 165 2.62 3.60 -10.74
CA ILE A 165 3.75 2.92 -11.37
C ILE A 165 3.45 2.79 -12.85
N GLU A 166 4.44 3.00 -13.69
CA GLU A 166 4.23 2.91 -15.13
C GLU A 166 4.08 1.47 -15.66
N GLU A 167 4.57 0.44 -14.95
CA GLU A 167 4.59 -0.92 -15.48
C GLU A 167 4.08 -2.01 -14.56
N PHE A 168 3.11 -2.74 -15.09
CA PHE A 168 2.54 -3.95 -14.50
C PHE A 168 3.45 -5.19 -14.62
N LEU A 169 4.45 -5.17 -15.52
CA LEU A 169 5.24 -6.34 -15.91
C LEU A 169 6.62 -6.45 -15.28
N ASN A 170 7.10 -5.40 -14.65
CA ASN A 170 8.27 -5.52 -13.79
C ASN A 170 7.93 -6.28 -12.50
N GLY A 171 7.16 -7.37 -12.66
CA GLY A 171 6.65 -8.21 -11.59
C GLY A 171 7.71 -8.51 -10.54
N GLY A 172 7.64 -7.84 -9.41
CA GLY A 172 8.64 -7.89 -8.37
C GLY A 172 9.56 -6.67 -8.30
N SER A 173 9.39 -5.64 -9.16
CA SER A 173 10.13 -4.40 -9.01
C SER A 173 9.75 -3.70 -7.71
N LEU A 174 10.71 -2.97 -7.14
CA LEU A 174 10.50 -2.19 -5.93
C LEU A 174 9.62 -0.95 -6.15
N ASP A 175 9.35 -0.57 -7.39
CA ASP A 175 8.67 0.67 -7.77
C ASP A 175 7.29 0.80 -7.11
N GLY A 176 6.48 -0.26 -7.21
CA GLY A 176 5.16 -0.29 -6.55
C GLY A 176 5.25 -0.30 -5.04
N LYS A 177 6.28 -0.94 -4.47
CA LYS A 177 6.49 -0.96 -3.03
C LYS A 177 6.93 0.40 -2.51
N ILE A 178 7.83 1.10 -3.20
CA ILE A 178 8.31 2.43 -2.78
C ILE A 178 7.16 3.44 -2.78
N SER A 179 6.28 3.39 -3.78
CA SER A 179 5.09 4.24 -3.83
C SER A 179 4.14 3.97 -2.66
N GLN A 180 3.93 2.71 -2.31
CA GLN A 180 3.12 2.32 -1.15
C GLN A 180 3.77 2.75 0.18
N LEU A 181 5.09 2.58 0.33
CA LEU A 181 5.85 3.01 1.52
C LEU A 181 5.81 4.52 1.71
N TYR A 182 5.86 5.29 0.62
CA TYR A 182 5.70 6.73 0.68
C TYR A 182 4.32 7.12 1.25
N ILE A 183 3.24 6.47 0.81
CA ILE A 183 1.91 6.68 1.40
C ILE A 183 1.89 6.29 2.88
N CYS A 184 2.56 5.20 3.28
CA CYS A 184 2.67 4.83 4.69
C CYS A 184 3.29 5.95 5.52
N ASP A 185 4.39 6.51 5.04
CA ASP A 185 5.12 7.59 5.73
C ASP A 185 4.25 8.85 5.85
N LEU A 186 3.52 9.21 4.79
CA LEU A 186 2.58 10.33 4.82
C LEU A 186 1.46 10.13 5.84
N LEU A 187 0.89 8.93 5.94
CA LEU A 187 -0.17 8.62 6.89
C LEU A 187 0.33 8.74 8.34
N VAL A 188 1.55 8.24 8.61
CA VAL A 188 2.15 8.27 9.94
C VAL A 188 2.51 9.71 10.33
N HIS A 189 3.21 10.46 9.47
CA HIS A 189 3.56 11.86 9.75
C HIS A 189 2.31 12.74 9.89
N GLY A 190 1.33 12.56 9.02
CA GLY A 190 0.08 13.29 9.11
C GLY A 190 -0.69 12.97 10.40
N TYR A 191 -0.66 11.71 10.85
CA TYR A 191 -1.24 11.33 12.14
C TYR A 191 -0.50 12.01 13.30
N GLU A 192 0.84 12.02 13.32
CA GLU A 192 1.66 12.72 14.32
C GLU A 192 1.26 14.19 14.42
N GLN A 193 1.20 14.88 13.28
CA GLN A 193 0.89 16.32 13.22
C GLN A 193 -0.53 16.63 13.69
N ASN A 194 -1.53 15.87 13.20
CA ASN A 194 -2.95 16.15 13.51
C ASN A 194 -3.34 15.82 14.94
N ASN A 195 -2.61 14.92 15.60
CA ASN A 195 -2.90 14.52 16.98
C ASN A 195 -1.93 15.13 17.99
N ASN A 196 -1.06 16.08 17.59
CA ASN A 196 -0.04 16.70 18.42
C ASN A 196 0.80 15.67 19.19
N ILE A 197 1.17 14.57 18.54
CA ILE A 197 1.96 13.51 19.13
C ILE A 197 3.40 14.03 19.32
N ASP A 198 3.92 13.94 20.55
CA ASP A 198 5.35 14.11 20.76
C ASP A 198 6.10 12.86 20.29
N SER A 199 6.36 12.86 18.98
CA SER A 199 7.02 11.76 18.30
C SER A 199 8.47 11.58 18.78
N VAL A 200 9.10 12.62 19.30
CA VAL A 200 10.44 12.56 19.85
C VAL A 200 10.43 11.77 21.15
N GLU A 201 9.52 12.10 22.08
CA GLU A 201 9.34 11.37 23.33
C GLU A 201 9.02 9.88 23.08
N LEU A 202 8.07 9.60 22.20
CA LEU A 202 7.70 8.21 21.88
C LEU A 202 8.85 7.43 21.23
N ARG A 203 9.57 8.04 20.30
CA ARG A 203 10.75 7.41 19.67
C ARG A 203 11.87 7.18 20.66
N GLU A 204 12.13 8.14 21.55
CA GLU A 204 13.10 7.99 22.65
C GLU A 204 12.72 6.82 23.57
N LYS A 205 11.46 6.73 23.96
CA LYS A 205 10.95 5.62 24.79
C LYS A 205 11.13 4.26 24.11
N VAL A 206 10.84 4.17 22.82
CA VAL A 206 11.09 2.94 22.05
C VAL A 206 12.58 2.63 21.96
N LEU A 207 13.42 3.62 21.65
CA LEU A 207 14.88 3.44 21.58
C LEU A 207 15.46 2.96 22.93
N ARG A 208 15.06 3.57 24.04
CA ARG A 208 15.49 3.15 25.38
C ARG A 208 15.13 1.69 25.69
N SER A 209 14.01 1.18 25.14
CA SER A 209 13.60 -0.21 25.38
C SER A 209 14.46 -1.26 24.64
N ILE A 210 15.28 -0.82 23.68
CA ILE A 210 16.11 -1.71 22.85
C ILE A 210 17.61 -1.39 22.91
N ILE A 211 18.01 -0.30 23.56
CA ILE A 211 19.41 0.15 23.59
C ILE A 211 20.34 -0.90 24.20
N ASP A 212 19.90 -1.61 25.23
CA ASP A 212 20.65 -2.66 25.88
C ASP A 212 20.75 -3.96 25.08
N LYS A 213 20.13 -4.01 23.90
CA LYS A 213 20.20 -5.16 22.97
C LYS A 213 21.31 -5.00 21.94
N SER A 214 22.01 -3.87 21.94
CA SER A 214 23.21 -3.67 21.11
C SER A 214 24.40 -4.36 21.78
N ILE A 215 25.21 -5.07 20.98
CA ILE A 215 26.51 -5.61 21.41
C ILE A 215 27.54 -4.53 21.08
N ASP A 216 28.33 -4.09 22.05
CA ASP A 216 29.46 -3.17 21.87
C ASP A 216 30.62 -3.83 21.10
#